data_4b8d33ce4b814ae09667d47ce97ca411
#
_entry.id   4b8d33ce4b814ae09667d47ce97ca411
#
_cell.length_a   1.000
_cell.length_b   1.000
_cell.length_c   1.000
_cell.angle_alpha   90.00
_cell.angle_beta   90.00
_cell.angle_gamma   90.00
#
_symmetry.space_group_name_H-M   'P 1'
#
loop_
_entity.id
_entity.type
_entity.pdbx_description
1 polymer ?
#
loop_
_entity_poly.entity_id
_entity_poly.type
_entity_poly.pdbx_seq_one_letter_code
_entity_poly.pdbx_strand_id
1 'polypeptide(L)'
;MKRSFRLFRCLSRQQTANGLSVSVALFAILFLHLESSPTPAGADVARRPTARQSFNFAAAKPEKSVNPVESTEPQTELAPEQLHESQLAEKIRLIERGLEFLAATPDYTAQFVKQELVNGDLLDEQEMEMKVRHAPFSVYMKWVAGDIGQEVLYVDGQNDGRMKAHGGGWKARIPAVSLEPTSRIAMSASRYPITKVGLYELAKMMVDVHRHDMKHKTISRCEKLADQTFDGRTCHTFLIEYKDQNGSPQYRKSISMIDKEWSIPVYTRNFGWLNGDIPSDPEKHDEATLIEFYSYSSVKFRLNLIAADFDHANEDYGFKRQ
;
A
#
# COMPACT_ATOMS: atom_id res chain seq x y z
N MET A 1 40.79 13.47 53.53
CA MET A 1 41.90 13.64 52.59
C MET A 1 41.28 13.93 51.23
N LYS A 2 41.05 15.15 50.84
CA LYS A 2 41.91 16.14 50.13
C LYS A 2 42.49 15.58 48.83
N ARG A 3 41.95 16.03 47.68
CA ARG A 3 42.55 16.79 46.57
C ARG A 3 41.56 16.75 45.38
N SER A 4 40.92 17.80 44.99
CA SER A 4 41.33 19.09 44.35
C SER A 4 41.63 18.99 42.86
N PHE A 5 40.76 19.70 42.07
CA PHE A 5 41.00 20.65 40.98
C PHE A 5 41.63 20.18 39.65
N ARG A 6 40.99 20.43 38.53
CA ARG A 6 41.28 21.62 37.69
C ARG A 6 40.28 21.81 36.55
N LEU A 7 39.76 23.04 36.49
CA LEU A 7 39.16 23.68 35.31
C LEU A 7 40.23 23.87 34.20
N PHE A 8 39.79 23.75 32.96
CA PHE A 8 40.38 24.53 31.86
C PHE A 8 39.26 25.19 31.03
N ARG A 9 39.19 26.50 31.18
CA ARG A 9 38.58 27.42 30.22
C ARG A 9 39.56 27.58 29.06
N CYS A 10 39.05 27.54 27.81
CA CYS A 10 39.66 28.30 26.73
C CYS A 10 38.60 28.90 25.83
N LEU A 11 38.81 30.16 25.60
CA LEU A 11 37.97 31.17 24.95
C LEU A 11 37.94 31.04 23.43
N SER A 12 36.77 31.38 22.89
CA SER A 12 36.51 32.23 21.72
C SER A 12 37.29 32.00 20.41
N ARG A 13 36.51 31.75 19.33
CA ARG A 13 36.59 32.60 18.13
C ARG A 13 35.26 32.53 17.38
N GLN A 14 34.60 33.69 17.33
CA GLN A 14 33.58 33.99 16.35
C GLN A 14 34.21 33.91 14.95
N GLN A 15 33.53 33.26 14.04
CA GLN A 15 33.52 33.63 12.63
C GLN A 15 32.10 33.55 12.11
N THR A 16 31.59 34.68 11.80
CA THR A 16 30.40 34.98 11.03
C THR A 16 30.56 34.42 9.61
N ALA A 17 29.65 33.53 9.18
CA ALA A 17 29.38 33.29 7.77
C ALA A 17 27.87 33.19 7.59
N ASN A 18 27.39 34.11 6.83
CA ASN A 18 26.03 34.43 6.42
C ASN A 18 25.13 33.28 6.02
N GLY A 19 23.89 33.35 6.50
CA GLY A 19 22.65 33.24 5.77
C GLY A 19 22.52 32.06 4.79
N LEU A 20 21.90 30.98 5.26
CA LEU A 20 20.95 30.09 4.54
C LEU A 20 20.74 28.83 5.41
N SER A 21 20.04 28.91 6.49
CA SER A 21 19.71 27.69 7.26
C SER A 21 18.49 27.78 8.18
N VAL A 22 17.59 28.72 7.98
CA VAL A 22 16.41 28.85 8.86
C VAL A 22 15.13 28.35 8.22
N SER A 23 15.09 28.13 6.89
CA SER A 23 13.85 27.76 6.18
C SER A 23 13.57 26.25 6.14
N VAL A 24 14.54 25.38 6.41
CA VAL A 24 14.33 23.91 6.28
C VAL A 24 13.80 23.31 7.59
N ALA A 25 14.08 23.90 8.74
CA ALA A 25 13.64 23.37 10.04
C ALA A 25 12.15 23.63 10.34
N LEU A 26 11.53 24.64 9.72
CA LEU A 26 10.09 24.92 9.92
C LEU A 26 9.17 24.02 9.13
N PHE A 27 9.65 23.37 8.08
CA PHE A 27 8.84 22.47 7.25
C PHE A 27 8.67 21.05 7.82
N ALA A 28 9.61 20.59 8.63
CA ALA A 28 9.51 19.26 9.26
C ALA A 28 8.44 19.18 10.36
N ILE A 29 8.08 20.31 10.97
CA ILE A 29 7.06 20.38 12.04
C ILE A 29 5.64 20.43 11.46
N LEU A 30 5.47 20.74 10.18
CA LEU A 30 4.15 20.91 9.55
C LEU A 30 3.49 19.60 9.12
N PHE A 31 4.21 18.48 9.15
CA PHE A 31 3.68 17.13 8.85
C PHE A 31 3.42 16.29 10.10
N LEU A 32 3.75 16.79 11.30
CA LEU A 32 3.51 16.09 12.55
C LEU A 32 2.23 16.65 13.21
N HIS A 33 1.21 15.81 13.27
CA HIS A 33 0.00 15.85 14.12
C HIS A 33 -0.61 17.22 14.43
N LEU A 34 -1.73 17.52 13.79
CA LEU A 34 -2.80 18.32 14.38
C LEU A 34 -4.08 17.48 14.37
N GLU A 35 -4.61 17.30 15.57
CA GLU A 35 -5.82 16.57 15.90
C GLU A 35 -6.98 16.96 14.97
N SER A 36 -7.76 15.94 14.60
CA SER A 36 -8.99 16.06 13.85
C SER A 36 -10.01 16.96 14.56
N SER A 37 -10.29 18.11 13.96
CA SER A 37 -11.44 18.92 14.33
C SER A 37 -12.73 18.27 13.82
N PRO A 38 -13.85 18.30 14.57
CA PRO A 38 -15.09 17.68 14.12
C PRO A 38 -15.68 18.42 12.92
N THR A 39 -16.02 17.67 11.89
CA THR A 39 -16.68 18.15 10.67
C THR A 39 -18.08 18.64 10.95
N PRO A 40 -18.53 19.81 10.45
CA PRO A 40 -19.93 20.19 10.54
C PRO A 40 -20.80 19.30 9.65
N ALA A 41 -21.89 18.79 10.24
CA ALA A 41 -22.91 18.02 9.56
C ALA A 41 -23.67 18.91 8.54
N GLY A 42 -23.80 18.42 7.30
CA GLY A 42 -24.77 18.93 6.36
C GLY A 42 -24.27 19.15 4.93
N ALA A 43 -24.17 18.06 4.16
CA ALA A 43 -24.52 18.04 2.74
C ALA A 43 -24.69 16.56 2.34
N ASP A 44 -25.89 16.23 1.89
CA ASP A 44 -26.28 14.91 1.38
C ASP A 44 -25.61 14.70 0.01
N VAL A 45 -24.35 14.29 0.04
CA VAL A 45 -23.62 13.76 -1.13
C VAL A 45 -23.91 12.27 -1.14
N ALA A 46 -24.57 11.80 -2.18
CA ALA A 46 -24.85 10.38 -2.42
C ALA A 46 -23.62 9.56 -2.04
N ARG A 47 -23.75 8.75 -0.99
CA ARG A 47 -22.68 7.86 -0.51
C ARG A 47 -22.31 6.91 -1.62
N ARG A 48 -21.19 7.19 -2.32
CA ARG A 48 -20.48 6.16 -3.07
C ARG A 48 -20.06 5.07 -2.08
N PRO A 49 -20.15 3.79 -2.43
CA PRO A 49 -19.71 2.72 -1.55
C PRO A 49 -18.25 2.97 -1.21
N THR A 50 -17.97 3.23 0.06
CA THR A 50 -16.61 3.28 0.60
C THR A 50 -15.95 1.93 0.32
N ALA A 51 -14.66 1.92 -0.04
CA ALA A 51 -13.86 0.71 -0.31
C ALA A 51 -13.84 -0.29 0.88
N ARG A 52 -14.42 0.06 1.98
CA ARG A 52 -14.74 -0.80 3.13
C ARG A 52 -15.97 -1.66 2.87
N GLN A 53 -16.02 -2.39 1.72
CA GLN A 53 -16.90 -3.55 1.65
C GLN A 53 -16.40 -4.54 2.70
N SER A 54 -17.22 -4.80 3.72
CA SER A 54 -16.99 -5.89 4.68
C SER A 54 -17.13 -7.20 3.92
N PHE A 55 -16.02 -7.70 3.40
CA PHE A 55 -15.96 -9.02 2.80
C PHE A 55 -15.98 -10.04 3.94
N ASN A 56 -16.97 -10.94 3.93
CA ASN A 56 -17.02 -12.04 4.88
C ASN A 56 -16.03 -13.13 4.43
N PHE A 57 -14.81 -13.08 4.96
CA PHE A 57 -13.77 -14.08 4.72
C PHE A 57 -13.88 -15.29 5.67
N ALA A 58 -15.02 -15.48 6.34
CA ALA A 58 -15.26 -16.68 7.11
C ALA A 58 -15.16 -17.91 6.19
N ALA A 59 -14.34 -18.88 6.57
CA ALA A 59 -14.18 -20.12 5.86
C ALA A 59 -15.56 -20.74 5.61
N ALA A 60 -15.97 -20.87 4.35
CA ALA A 60 -17.14 -21.63 4.00
C ALA A 60 -16.96 -23.04 4.52
N LYS A 61 -17.81 -23.46 5.46
CA LYS A 61 -17.87 -24.88 5.82
C LYS A 61 -18.15 -25.66 4.53
N PRO A 62 -17.45 -26.77 4.27
CA PRO A 62 -17.75 -27.59 3.11
C PRO A 62 -19.21 -28.07 3.21
N GLU A 63 -20.06 -27.60 2.31
CA GLU A 63 -21.39 -28.19 2.13
C GLU A 63 -21.21 -29.65 1.69
N LYS A 64 -21.71 -30.56 2.51
CA LYS A 64 -21.83 -31.96 2.12
C LYS A 64 -22.87 -32.07 0.99
N SER A 65 -22.39 -32.07 -0.25
CA SER A 65 -23.20 -32.44 -1.39
C SER A 65 -23.48 -33.94 -1.29
N VAL A 66 -24.74 -34.26 -0.99
CA VAL A 66 -25.29 -35.61 -1.07
C VAL A 66 -25.86 -35.76 -2.49
N ASN A 67 -25.16 -36.48 -3.34
CA ASN A 67 -25.77 -37.43 -4.29
C ASN A 67 -24.67 -38.26 -4.97
N PRO A 68 -24.80 -39.59 -5.00
CA PRO A 68 -23.80 -40.48 -5.60
C PRO A 68 -24.06 -40.62 -7.09
N VAL A 69 -23.10 -40.20 -7.90
CA VAL A 69 -22.93 -40.77 -9.24
C VAL A 69 -21.56 -41.43 -9.28
N GLU A 70 -21.59 -42.71 -9.35
CA GLU A 70 -20.49 -43.65 -9.44
C GLU A 70 -19.69 -43.39 -10.73
N SER A 71 -18.48 -42.92 -10.60
CA SER A 71 -17.42 -43.13 -11.57
C SER A 71 -16.08 -43.11 -10.82
N THR A 72 -15.55 -44.30 -10.71
CA THR A 72 -14.40 -44.72 -9.93
C THR A 72 -13.12 -44.40 -10.67
N GLU A 73 -12.48 -43.29 -10.31
CA GLU A 73 -11.02 -43.13 -10.32
C GLU A 73 -10.59 -42.68 -8.93
N PRO A 74 -9.57 -43.26 -8.32
CA PRO A 74 -9.11 -42.82 -7.01
C PRO A 74 -8.45 -41.44 -7.17
N GLN A 75 -9.20 -40.39 -6.87
CA GLN A 75 -8.60 -39.05 -6.64
C GLN A 75 -7.74 -39.19 -5.38
N THR A 76 -6.43 -39.26 -5.57
CA THR A 76 -5.47 -39.23 -4.47
C THR A 76 -5.64 -37.88 -3.78
N GLU A 77 -6.31 -37.88 -2.64
CA GLU A 77 -6.48 -36.70 -1.80
C GLU A 77 -5.09 -36.23 -1.37
N LEU A 78 -4.70 -35.04 -1.81
CA LEU A 78 -3.40 -34.46 -1.47
C LEU A 78 -3.31 -34.27 0.05
N ALA A 79 -2.16 -34.54 0.63
CA ALA A 79 -1.89 -34.18 2.02
C ALA A 79 -2.06 -32.67 2.20
N PRO A 80 -2.54 -32.18 3.37
CA PRO A 80 -2.81 -30.75 3.58
C PRO A 80 -1.63 -29.82 3.21
N GLU A 81 -0.39 -30.21 3.51
CA GLU A 81 0.81 -29.46 3.14
C GLU A 81 0.99 -29.35 1.61
N GLN A 82 0.77 -30.46 0.89
CA GLN A 82 0.84 -30.49 -0.57
C GLN A 82 -0.26 -29.62 -1.21
N LEU A 83 -1.46 -29.61 -0.60
CA LEU A 83 -2.55 -28.75 -1.06
C LEU A 83 -2.20 -27.28 -0.90
N HIS A 84 -1.65 -26.86 0.24
CA HIS A 84 -1.23 -25.49 0.47
C HIS A 84 -0.12 -25.06 -0.49
N GLU A 85 0.89 -25.91 -0.73
CA GLU A 85 1.95 -25.65 -1.71
C GLU A 85 1.38 -25.52 -3.14
N SER A 86 0.43 -26.37 -3.51
CA SER A 86 -0.24 -26.31 -4.82
C SER A 86 -1.03 -25.03 -5.02
N GLN A 87 -1.77 -24.59 -4.00
CA GLN A 87 -2.54 -23.36 -4.04
C GLN A 87 -1.66 -22.11 -4.06
N LEU A 88 -0.53 -22.13 -3.33
CA LEU A 88 0.46 -21.05 -3.41
C LEU A 88 1.10 -20.97 -4.80
N ALA A 89 1.43 -22.12 -5.39
CA ALA A 89 1.96 -22.18 -6.75
C ALA A 89 0.94 -21.68 -7.78
N GLU A 90 -0.36 -21.97 -7.60
CA GLU A 90 -1.43 -21.42 -8.43
C GLU A 90 -1.47 -19.89 -8.32
N LYS A 91 -1.46 -19.37 -7.08
CA LYS A 91 -1.46 -17.92 -6.84
C LYS A 91 -0.29 -17.21 -7.52
N ILE A 92 0.92 -17.79 -7.41
CA ILE A 92 2.12 -17.23 -8.06
C ILE A 92 1.92 -17.18 -9.57
N ARG A 93 1.50 -18.29 -10.20
CA ARG A 93 1.27 -18.36 -11.67
C ARG A 93 0.20 -17.36 -12.14
N LEU A 94 -0.84 -17.14 -11.33
CA LEU A 94 -1.86 -16.12 -11.62
C LEU A 94 -1.22 -14.73 -11.66
N ILE A 95 -0.48 -14.35 -10.62
CA ILE A 95 0.13 -13.02 -10.54
C ILE A 95 1.23 -12.84 -11.61
N GLU A 96 1.99 -13.89 -11.97
CA GLU A 96 2.98 -13.84 -13.04
C GLU A 96 2.33 -13.52 -14.40
N ARG A 97 1.17 -14.12 -14.73
CA ARG A 97 0.41 -13.74 -15.91
C ARG A 97 -0.07 -12.27 -15.85
N GLY A 98 -0.47 -11.83 -14.67
CA GLY A 98 -0.82 -10.41 -14.45
C GLY A 98 0.37 -9.47 -14.67
N LEU A 99 1.59 -9.88 -14.28
CA LEU A 99 2.80 -9.11 -14.57
C LEU A 99 3.09 -9.02 -16.07
N GLU A 100 2.90 -10.11 -16.82
CA GLU A 100 3.02 -10.10 -18.29
C GLU A 100 2.00 -9.16 -18.92
N PHE A 101 0.75 -9.18 -18.47
CA PHE A 101 -0.29 -8.27 -18.92
C PHE A 101 0.08 -6.80 -18.62
N LEU A 102 0.54 -6.51 -17.40
CA LEU A 102 0.94 -5.16 -16.99
C LEU A 102 2.19 -4.68 -17.73
N ALA A 103 3.17 -5.55 -17.98
CA ALA A 103 4.35 -5.22 -18.77
C ALA A 103 4.01 -4.84 -20.22
N ALA A 104 2.96 -5.43 -20.79
CA ALA A 104 2.44 -5.11 -22.12
C ALA A 104 1.46 -3.91 -22.12
N THR A 105 1.18 -3.32 -20.97
CA THR A 105 0.24 -2.22 -20.79
C THR A 105 1.02 -0.93 -20.55
N PRO A 106 0.92 0.09 -21.44
CA PRO A 106 1.75 1.29 -21.33
C PRO A 106 1.36 2.18 -20.16
N ASP A 107 0.05 2.25 -19.86
CA ASP A 107 -0.50 3.17 -18.87
C ASP A 107 -1.87 2.72 -18.34
N TYR A 108 -2.26 3.30 -17.21
CA TYR A 108 -3.59 3.15 -16.63
C TYR A 108 -3.93 4.28 -15.68
N THR A 109 -5.24 4.40 -15.37
CA THR A 109 -5.76 5.15 -14.24
C THR A 109 -6.46 4.22 -13.27
N ALA A 110 -6.53 4.60 -12.00
CA ALA A 110 -7.25 3.86 -10.97
C ALA A 110 -7.69 4.80 -9.84
N GLN A 111 -8.67 4.35 -9.06
CA GLN A 111 -8.84 4.79 -7.69
C GLN A 111 -8.01 3.87 -6.80
N PHE A 112 -7.11 4.46 -6.04
CA PHE A 112 -6.22 3.75 -5.12
C PHE A 112 -6.58 4.09 -3.69
N VAL A 113 -6.85 3.06 -2.89
CA VAL A 113 -7.09 3.22 -1.45
C VAL A 113 -5.95 2.54 -0.70
N LYS A 114 -5.46 3.21 0.33
CA LYS A 114 -4.46 2.66 1.24
C LYS A 114 -4.77 2.96 2.69
N GLN A 115 -4.37 2.04 3.55
CA GLN A 115 -4.22 2.23 4.99
C GLN A 115 -2.94 1.55 5.44
N GLU A 116 -2.07 2.22 6.17
CA GLU A 116 -0.72 1.73 6.48
C GLU A 116 -0.34 1.97 7.93
N LEU A 117 0.31 0.99 8.56
CA LEU A 117 1.00 1.12 9.84
C LEU A 117 2.39 1.73 9.56
N VAL A 118 2.61 2.98 9.95
CA VAL A 118 3.86 3.71 9.74
C VAL A 118 4.41 4.16 11.08
N ASN A 119 5.67 3.84 11.37
CA ASN A 119 6.34 4.18 12.64
C ASN A 119 5.60 3.74 13.92
N GLY A 120 4.77 2.71 13.84
CA GLY A 120 3.98 2.19 14.97
C GLY A 120 2.54 2.70 15.04
N ASP A 121 2.17 3.68 14.21
CA ASP A 121 0.83 4.25 14.16
C ASP A 121 0.09 3.76 12.90
N LEU A 122 -1.11 3.21 13.06
CA LEU A 122 -2.00 2.90 11.94
C LEU A 122 -2.65 4.21 11.47
N LEU A 123 -2.21 4.68 10.30
CA LEU A 123 -2.74 5.90 9.70
C LEU A 123 -4.19 5.71 9.25
N ASP A 124 -4.91 6.83 9.11
CA ASP A 124 -6.25 6.81 8.54
C ASP A 124 -6.24 6.31 7.09
N GLU A 125 -7.34 5.71 6.67
CA GLU A 125 -7.55 5.31 5.28
C GLU A 125 -7.54 6.53 4.37
N GLN A 126 -6.82 6.41 3.26
CA GLN A 126 -6.66 7.46 2.25
C GLN A 126 -7.11 6.94 0.89
N GLU A 127 -7.82 7.78 0.15
CA GLU A 127 -8.25 7.47 -1.22
C GLU A 127 -7.67 8.49 -2.20
N MET A 128 -7.15 8.00 -3.32
CA MET A 128 -6.48 8.81 -4.34
C MET A 128 -6.95 8.43 -5.75
N GLU A 129 -7.16 9.43 -6.57
CA GLU A 129 -7.14 9.26 -8.03
C GLU A 129 -5.69 9.13 -8.47
N MET A 130 -5.42 8.15 -9.34
CA MET A 130 -4.08 7.80 -9.77
C MET A 130 -3.99 7.72 -11.28
N LYS A 131 -2.87 8.23 -11.84
CA LYS A 131 -2.42 8.00 -13.22
C LYS A 131 -1.04 7.35 -13.16
N VAL A 132 -0.83 6.30 -13.93
CA VAL A 132 0.46 5.60 -14.02
C VAL A 132 0.80 5.34 -15.47
N ARG A 133 2.07 5.56 -15.82
CA ARG A 133 2.70 5.17 -17.09
C ARG A 133 3.97 4.38 -16.77
N HIS A 134 4.19 3.29 -17.51
CA HIS A 134 5.28 2.37 -17.21
C HIS A 134 6.64 2.79 -17.81
N ALA A 135 6.65 3.52 -18.95
CA ALA A 135 7.90 3.92 -19.60
C ALA A 135 7.86 5.35 -20.18
N PRO A 136 8.69 6.28 -19.66
CA PRO A 136 9.39 6.19 -18.39
C PRO A 136 8.40 6.04 -17.24
N PHE A 137 8.77 5.38 -16.15
CA PHE A 137 7.87 5.22 -15.00
C PHE A 137 7.43 6.60 -14.52
N SER A 138 6.13 6.80 -14.51
CA SER A 138 5.52 8.08 -14.14
C SER A 138 4.27 7.82 -13.33
N VAL A 139 4.10 8.55 -12.26
CA VAL A 139 2.91 8.46 -11.42
C VAL A 139 2.47 9.83 -10.93
N TYR A 140 1.16 10.08 -11.06
CA TYR A 140 0.48 11.21 -10.46
C TYR A 140 -0.62 10.68 -9.55
N MET A 141 -0.72 11.22 -8.35
CA MET A 141 -1.78 10.90 -7.39
C MET A 141 -2.38 12.18 -6.83
N LYS A 142 -3.71 12.18 -6.67
CA LYS A 142 -4.47 13.25 -6.04
C LYS A 142 -5.40 12.66 -4.99
N TRP A 143 -5.26 13.11 -3.74
CA TRP A 143 -6.09 12.66 -2.63
C TRP A 143 -7.51 13.19 -2.75
N VAL A 144 -8.49 12.29 -2.72
CA VAL A 144 -9.93 12.58 -2.72
C VAL A 144 -10.59 12.28 -1.38
N ALA A 145 -9.93 11.51 -0.51
CA ALA A 145 -10.27 11.32 0.89
C ALA A 145 -8.99 11.26 1.76
N GLY A 146 -9.10 11.60 3.03
CA GLY A 146 -7.96 11.84 3.91
C GLY A 146 -7.43 13.28 3.72
N ASP A 147 -6.21 13.44 3.25
CA ASP A 147 -5.60 14.75 2.95
C ASP A 147 -6.12 15.34 1.62
N ILE A 148 -7.41 15.62 1.54
CA ILE A 148 -8.11 16.03 0.32
C ILE A 148 -7.38 17.18 -0.39
N GLY A 149 -7.12 17.00 -1.70
CA GLY A 149 -6.45 17.97 -2.55
C GLY A 149 -4.92 17.94 -2.44
N GLN A 150 -4.33 17.03 -1.65
CA GLN A 150 -2.91 16.73 -1.74
C GLN A 150 -2.60 16.12 -3.10
N GLU A 151 -1.46 16.46 -3.67
CA GLU A 151 -1.02 15.93 -4.95
C GLU A 151 0.45 15.53 -4.89
N VAL A 152 0.78 14.43 -5.56
CA VAL A 152 2.16 13.96 -5.71
C VAL A 152 2.38 13.55 -7.15
N LEU A 153 3.55 13.94 -7.69
CA LEU A 153 3.98 13.64 -9.04
C LEU A 153 5.42 13.14 -9.03
N TYR A 154 5.66 12.01 -9.68
CA TYR A 154 7.00 11.48 -9.92
C TYR A 154 7.13 11.02 -11.37
N VAL A 155 8.25 11.36 -12.00
CA VAL A 155 8.63 10.89 -13.33
C VAL A 155 10.09 10.46 -13.28
N ASP A 156 10.33 9.20 -13.61
CA ASP A 156 11.69 8.67 -13.64
C ASP A 156 12.56 9.43 -14.66
N GLY A 157 13.79 9.77 -14.24
CA GLY A 157 14.71 10.56 -15.02
C GLY A 157 14.43 12.06 -15.09
N GLN A 158 13.40 12.56 -14.39
CA GLN A 158 13.09 13.99 -14.32
C GLN A 158 13.27 14.54 -12.91
N ASN A 159 13.35 15.89 -12.77
CA ASN A 159 13.43 16.61 -11.50
C ASN A 159 14.54 16.06 -10.57
N ASP A 160 15.70 15.69 -11.15
CA ASP A 160 16.84 15.07 -10.43
C ASP A 160 16.46 13.82 -9.62
N GLY A 161 15.52 13.01 -10.13
CA GLY A 161 15.00 11.83 -9.45
C GLY A 161 14.08 12.14 -8.26
N ARG A 162 13.64 13.39 -8.10
CA ARG A 162 12.79 13.84 -7.00
C ARG A 162 11.33 13.85 -7.40
N MET A 163 10.47 13.51 -6.44
CA MET A 163 9.04 13.72 -6.59
C MET A 163 8.66 15.17 -6.27
N LYS A 164 7.60 15.67 -6.89
CA LYS A 164 6.90 16.90 -6.50
C LYS A 164 5.75 16.56 -5.57
N ALA A 165 5.61 17.28 -4.46
CA ALA A 165 4.51 17.13 -3.53
C ALA A 165 3.87 18.48 -3.23
N HIS A 166 2.55 18.53 -3.26
CA HIS A 166 1.74 19.71 -2.96
C HIS A 166 0.71 19.32 -1.90
N GLY A 167 0.58 20.13 -0.86
CA GLY A 167 -0.34 19.85 0.25
C GLY A 167 -1.79 20.12 -0.10
N GLY A 168 -2.70 19.37 0.52
CA GLY A 168 -4.15 19.59 0.43
C GLY A 168 -4.69 20.57 1.47
N GLY A 169 -5.98 20.91 1.37
CA GLY A 169 -6.66 21.77 2.32
C GLY A 169 -5.98 23.14 2.51
N TRP A 170 -5.74 23.56 3.75
CA TRP A 170 -5.06 24.84 4.03
C TRP A 170 -3.59 24.83 3.58
N LYS A 171 -2.93 23.66 3.53
CA LYS A 171 -1.56 23.47 3.02
C LYS A 171 -1.44 23.74 1.51
N ALA A 172 -2.56 23.77 0.78
CA ALA A 172 -2.59 24.11 -0.65
C ALA A 172 -2.11 25.56 -0.95
N ARG A 173 -1.98 26.39 0.08
CA ARG A 173 -1.40 27.75 -0.02
C ARG A 173 0.12 27.75 0.03
N ILE A 174 0.74 26.61 0.38
CA ILE A 174 2.18 26.46 0.46
C ILE A 174 2.68 25.97 -0.89
N PRO A 175 3.76 26.54 -1.44
CA PRO A 175 4.32 26.09 -2.70
C PRO A 175 4.68 24.60 -2.68
N ALA A 176 4.55 23.95 -3.83
CA ALA A 176 4.97 22.55 -3.99
C ALA A 176 6.45 22.38 -3.66
N VAL A 177 6.78 21.27 -3.03
CA VAL A 177 8.16 20.90 -2.65
C VAL A 177 8.68 19.74 -3.50
N SER A 178 10.01 19.72 -3.71
CA SER A 178 10.70 18.59 -4.34
C SER A 178 11.36 17.74 -3.27
N LEU A 179 11.01 16.44 -3.21
CA LEU A 179 11.47 15.52 -2.19
C LEU A 179 12.12 14.30 -2.83
N GLU A 180 13.21 13.82 -2.25
CA GLU A 180 13.72 12.48 -2.56
C GLU A 180 12.66 11.44 -2.20
N PRO A 181 12.34 10.46 -3.07
CA PRO A 181 11.32 9.44 -2.82
C PRO A 181 11.51 8.65 -1.53
N THR A 182 12.76 8.45 -1.12
CA THR A 182 13.15 7.70 0.10
C THR A 182 13.50 8.60 1.27
N SER A 183 13.30 9.93 1.15
CA SER A 183 13.59 10.86 2.24
C SER A 183 12.68 10.60 3.43
N ARG A 184 13.17 10.94 4.63
CA ARG A 184 12.41 10.80 5.87
C ARG A 184 11.04 11.50 5.82
N ILE A 185 10.95 12.64 5.12
CA ILE A 185 9.70 13.38 4.95
C ILE A 185 8.74 12.60 4.04
N ALA A 186 9.20 12.10 2.89
CA ALA A 186 8.38 11.31 1.97
C ALA A 186 7.87 10.03 2.62
N MET A 187 8.73 9.37 3.43
CA MET A 187 8.42 8.10 4.09
C MET A 187 7.66 8.26 5.42
N SER A 188 7.43 9.49 5.90
CA SER A 188 6.70 9.70 7.16
C SER A 188 5.22 9.35 7.11
N ALA A 189 4.63 9.29 5.92
CA ALA A 189 3.22 8.97 5.67
C ALA A 189 3.03 7.77 4.73
N SER A 190 4.07 6.95 4.52
CA SER A 190 3.99 5.79 3.64
C SER A 190 5.04 4.72 4.00
N ARG A 191 4.66 3.45 3.88
CA ARG A 191 5.57 2.31 4.07
C ARG A 191 6.53 2.13 2.90
N TYR A 192 6.10 2.50 1.70
CA TYR A 192 6.88 2.33 0.47
C TYR A 192 7.07 3.66 -0.25
N PRO A 193 8.25 3.87 -0.86
CA PRO A 193 8.48 5.06 -1.66
C PRO A 193 7.59 5.07 -2.92
N ILE A 194 7.32 6.26 -3.44
CA ILE A 194 6.47 6.44 -4.63
C ILE A 194 6.95 5.63 -5.86
N THR A 195 8.23 5.32 -5.93
CA THR A 195 8.83 4.47 -6.97
C THR A 195 8.39 2.99 -6.89
N LYS A 196 7.69 2.61 -5.82
CA LYS A 196 7.14 1.26 -5.59
C LYS A 196 5.62 1.21 -5.63
N VAL A 197 4.97 2.30 -6.02
CA VAL A 197 3.52 2.37 -6.10
C VAL A 197 3.02 1.81 -7.44
N GLY A 198 1.80 1.28 -7.42
CA GLY A 198 1.10 0.81 -8.62
C GLY A 198 0.99 -0.71 -8.72
N LEU A 199 0.12 -1.13 -9.64
CA LEU A 199 -0.26 -2.55 -9.83
C LEU A 199 0.93 -3.44 -10.18
N TYR A 200 1.87 -2.95 -11.01
CA TYR A 200 3.03 -3.73 -11.41
C TYR A 200 3.97 -4.01 -10.22
N GLU A 201 4.30 -2.98 -9.45
CA GLU A 201 5.19 -3.15 -8.28
C GLU A 201 4.51 -3.97 -7.18
N LEU A 202 3.20 -3.80 -6.95
CA LEU A 202 2.44 -4.66 -6.03
C LEU A 202 2.51 -6.14 -6.46
N ALA A 203 2.19 -6.42 -7.72
CA ALA A 203 2.22 -7.79 -8.26
C ALA A 203 3.62 -8.41 -8.16
N LYS A 204 4.66 -7.64 -8.52
CA LYS A 204 6.06 -8.08 -8.45
C LYS A 204 6.47 -8.40 -7.01
N MET A 205 6.17 -7.50 -6.08
CA MET A 205 6.49 -7.72 -4.66
C MET A 205 5.78 -8.96 -4.10
N MET A 206 4.52 -9.19 -4.47
CA MET A 206 3.79 -10.39 -4.05
C MET A 206 4.42 -11.67 -4.60
N VAL A 207 4.84 -11.70 -5.87
CA VAL A 207 5.55 -12.85 -6.46
C VAL A 207 6.86 -13.11 -5.72
N ASP A 208 7.66 -12.06 -5.47
CA ASP A 208 8.95 -12.18 -4.79
C ASP A 208 8.77 -12.75 -3.36
N VAL A 209 7.81 -12.25 -2.60
CA VAL A 209 7.46 -12.74 -1.25
C VAL A 209 7.01 -14.20 -1.31
N HIS A 210 6.06 -14.53 -2.19
CA HIS A 210 5.51 -15.89 -2.23
C HIS A 210 6.49 -16.94 -2.77
N ARG A 211 7.40 -16.57 -3.65
CA ARG A 211 8.51 -17.44 -4.05
C ARG A 211 9.48 -17.69 -2.88
N HIS A 212 9.75 -16.66 -2.07
CA HIS A 212 10.50 -16.81 -0.83
C HIS A 212 9.78 -17.75 0.14
N ASP A 213 8.49 -17.54 0.35
CA ASP A 213 7.65 -18.38 1.24
C ASP A 213 7.65 -19.84 0.82
N MET A 214 7.49 -20.12 -0.47
CA MET A 214 7.54 -21.48 -1.02
C MET A 214 8.90 -22.13 -0.79
N LYS A 215 9.99 -21.39 -1.06
CA LYS A 215 11.37 -21.89 -0.89
C LYS A 215 11.69 -22.21 0.56
N HIS A 216 11.24 -21.38 1.50
CA HIS A 216 11.58 -21.48 2.93
C HIS A 216 10.48 -22.13 3.75
N LYS A 217 9.36 -22.54 3.13
CA LYS A 217 8.21 -23.19 3.79
C LYS A 217 7.70 -22.40 5.00
N THR A 218 7.58 -21.07 4.85
CA THR A 218 7.22 -20.15 5.94
C THR A 218 5.72 -20.14 6.26
N ILE A 219 4.88 -20.60 5.33
CA ILE A 219 3.42 -20.61 5.51
C ILE A 219 2.93 -21.87 6.22
N SER A 220 1.91 -21.72 7.05
CA SER A 220 1.15 -22.82 7.67
C SER A 220 -0.09 -23.18 6.86
N ARG A 221 -0.67 -22.19 6.15
CA ARG A 221 -1.89 -22.36 5.36
C ARG A 221 -1.86 -21.43 4.15
N CYS A 222 -2.16 -21.97 2.99
CA CYS A 222 -2.57 -21.20 1.83
C CYS A 222 -3.89 -21.80 1.33
N GLU A 223 -4.93 -20.99 1.24
CA GLU A 223 -6.26 -21.43 0.84
C GLU A 223 -6.84 -20.49 -0.20
N LYS A 224 -7.30 -21.09 -1.30
CA LYS A 224 -8.14 -20.42 -2.26
C LYS A 224 -9.58 -20.47 -1.76
N LEU A 225 -10.08 -19.35 -1.32
CA LEU A 225 -11.44 -19.16 -0.83
C LEU A 225 -12.44 -19.08 -2.01
N ALA A 226 -13.73 -19.02 -1.69
CA ALA A 226 -14.75 -18.72 -2.68
C ALA A 226 -14.44 -17.39 -3.37
N ASP A 227 -14.70 -17.33 -4.68
CA ASP A 227 -14.54 -16.13 -5.46
C ASP A 227 -15.37 -14.98 -4.88
N GLN A 228 -14.81 -13.78 -4.91
CA GLN A 228 -15.48 -12.57 -4.45
C GLN A 228 -15.66 -11.59 -5.61
N THR A 229 -16.64 -10.71 -5.48
CA THR A 229 -16.81 -9.61 -6.44
C THR A 229 -16.19 -8.34 -5.86
N PHE A 230 -15.23 -7.76 -6.55
CA PHE A 230 -14.62 -6.48 -6.21
C PHE A 230 -14.73 -5.54 -7.42
N ASP A 231 -15.21 -4.31 -7.21
CA ASP A 231 -15.43 -3.31 -8.28
C ASP A 231 -16.25 -3.86 -9.48
N GLY A 232 -17.28 -4.67 -9.21
CA GLY A 232 -18.10 -5.32 -10.22
C GLY A 232 -17.44 -6.48 -10.99
N ARG A 233 -16.22 -6.87 -10.61
CA ARG A 233 -15.43 -7.91 -11.30
C ARG A 233 -15.21 -9.11 -10.38
N THR A 234 -15.26 -10.31 -10.95
CA THR A 234 -15.01 -11.56 -10.20
C THR A 234 -13.52 -11.73 -9.96
N CYS A 235 -13.16 -11.99 -8.70
CA CYS A 235 -11.79 -12.17 -8.26
C CYS A 235 -11.58 -13.53 -7.59
N HIS A 236 -10.44 -14.15 -7.85
CA HIS A 236 -9.92 -15.22 -7.00
C HIS A 236 -9.51 -14.63 -5.66
N THR A 237 -9.92 -15.25 -4.57
CA THR A 237 -9.57 -14.84 -3.22
C THR A 237 -8.63 -15.85 -2.58
N PHE A 238 -7.52 -15.39 -2.05
CA PHE A 238 -6.54 -16.22 -1.35
C PHE A 238 -6.33 -15.74 0.07
N LEU A 239 -6.29 -16.69 1.00
CA LEU A 239 -5.87 -16.53 2.38
C LEU A 239 -4.53 -17.22 2.58
N ILE A 240 -3.58 -16.52 3.19
CA ILE A 240 -2.29 -17.07 3.63
C ILE A 240 -2.15 -16.83 5.12
N GLU A 241 -1.74 -17.85 5.86
CA GLU A 241 -1.31 -17.75 7.26
C GLU A 241 0.12 -18.25 7.39
N TYR A 242 0.92 -17.54 8.15
CA TYR A 242 2.33 -17.82 8.37
C TYR A 242 2.53 -18.65 9.65
N LYS A 243 3.59 -19.45 9.69
CA LYS A 243 3.87 -20.37 10.81
C LYS A 243 4.21 -19.61 12.09
N ASP A 244 5.14 -18.68 11.99
CA ASP A 244 5.68 -17.90 13.11
C ASP A 244 6.43 -16.65 12.65
N GLN A 245 6.85 -15.83 13.59
CA GLN A 245 7.65 -14.61 13.34
C GLN A 245 9.06 -14.87 12.80
N ASN A 246 9.64 -16.07 12.99
CA ASN A 246 10.98 -16.37 12.49
C ASN A 246 10.93 -16.55 10.96
N GLY A 247 9.89 -17.23 10.47
CA GLY A 247 9.65 -17.41 9.03
C GLY A 247 9.12 -16.17 8.34
N SER A 248 8.25 -15.40 9.02
CA SER A 248 7.67 -14.16 8.52
C SER A 248 7.63 -13.10 9.61
N PRO A 249 8.70 -12.29 9.75
CA PRO A 249 8.79 -11.31 10.83
C PRO A 249 7.69 -10.24 10.81
N GLN A 250 7.17 -9.92 9.65
CA GLN A 250 6.18 -8.86 9.48
C GLN A 250 4.75 -9.37 9.47
N TYR A 251 4.48 -10.49 8.79
CA TYR A 251 3.12 -10.91 8.47
C TYR A 251 2.74 -12.20 9.18
N ARG A 252 1.60 -12.16 9.86
CA ARG A 252 0.90 -13.32 10.41
C ARG A 252 -0.08 -13.89 9.41
N LYS A 253 -0.76 -13.01 8.66
CA LYS A 253 -1.85 -13.35 7.75
C LYS A 253 -1.88 -12.38 6.58
N SER A 254 -2.24 -12.87 5.41
CA SER A 254 -2.47 -12.07 4.21
C SER A 254 -3.76 -12.53 3.53
N ILE A 255 -4.58 -11.56 3.10
CA ILE A 255 -5.76 -11.79 2.27
C ILE A 255 -5.58 -10.98 0.99
N SER A 256 -5.80 -11.60 -0.16
CA SER A 256 -5.68 -10.91 -1.44
C SER A 256 -6.73 -11.37 -2.44
N MET A 257 -7.15 -10.43 -3.30
CA MET A 257 -8.03 -10.73 -4.43
C MET A 257 -7.27 -10.47 -5.73
N ILE A 258 -7.35 -11.43 -6.64
CA ILE A 258 -6.75 -11.38 -7.97
C ILE A 258 -7.87 -11.39 -8.99
N ASP A 259 -7.96 -10.33 -9.80
CA ASP A 259 -8.93 -10.23 -10.89
C ASP A 259 -8.79 -11.40 -11.85
N LYS A 260 -9.91 -12.06 -12.19
CA LYS A 260 -9.87 -13.27 -13.02
C LYS A 260 -9.51 -13.04 -14.47
N GLU A 261 -9.88 -11.89 -15.01
CA GLU A 261 -9.62 -11.57 -16.41
C GLU A 261 -8.20 -11.07 -16.63
N TRP A 262 -7.76 -10.15 -15.77
CA TRP A 262 -6.44 -9.53 -15.89
C TRP A 262 -5.33 -10.29 -15.15
N SER A 263 -5.70 -11.19 -14.24
CA SER A 263 -4.78 -11.93 -13.35
C SER A 263 -3.93 -11.02 -12.44
N ILE A 264 -4.38 -9.79 -12.16
CA ILE A 264 -3.67 -8.83 -11.34
C ILE A 264 -4.25 -8.73 -9.92
N PRO A 265 -3.40 -8.51 -8.89
CA PRO A 265 -3.88 -8.26 -7.55
C PRO A 265 -4.51 -6.87 -7.48
N VAL A 266 -5.81 -6.82 -7.15
CA VAL A 266 -6.57 -5.56 -7.02
C VAL A 266 -6.89 -5.21 -5.58
N TYR A 267 -6.68 -6.14 -4.65
CA TYR A 267 -6.97 -5.96 -3.23
C TYR A 267 -5.97 -6.78 -2.42
N THR A 268 -5.43 -6.21 -1.35
CA THR A 268 -4.63 -6.94 -0.36
C THR A 268 -4.78 -6.32 1.03
N ARG A 269 -4.85 -7.18 2.05
CA ARG A 269 -4.77 -6.83 3.47
C ARG A 269 -3.75 -7.73 4.13
N ASN A 270 -2.80 -7.14 4.81
CA ASN A 270 -1.74 -7.84 5.51
C ASN A 270 -1.78 -7.49 6.99
N PHE A 271 -1.72 -8.53 7.82
CA PHE A 271 -1.85 -8.46 9.27
C PHE A 271 -0.58 -8.94 9.94
N GLY A 272 -0.15 -8.21 10.96
CA GLY A 272 1.05 -8.52 11.73
C GLY A 272 0.81 -9.44 12.92
N TRP A 273 1.84 -9.58 13.70
CA TRP A 273 1.84 -10.32 14.94
C TRP A 273 1.46 -9.39 16.10
N LEU A 274 0.65 -9.88 17.02
CA LEU A 274 0.28 -9.16 18.24
C LEU A 274 1.25 -9.57 19.36
N ASN A 275 1.80 -8.55 20.05
CA ASN A 275 2.53 -8.77 21.27
C ASN A 275 1.56 -8.56 22.45
N GLY A 276 1.15 -9.64 23.11
CA GLY A 276 0.23 -9.60 24.25
C GLY A 276 -1.00 -10.49 24.07
N ASP A 277 -2.10 -10.12 24.71
CA ASP A 277 -3.33 -10.92 24.71
C ASP A 277 -3.99 -10.91 23.32
N ILE A 278 -4.13 -12.11 22.77
CA ILE A 278 -4.76 -12.31 21.45
C ILE A 278 -6.29 -12.26 21.64
N PRO A 279 -7.01 -11.36 20.93
CA PRO A 279 -8.46 -11.37 20.95
C PRO A 279 -9.00 -12.72 20.51
N SER A 280 -10.01 -13.23 21.23
CA SER A 280 -10.69 -14.49 20.88
C SER A 280 -11.53 -14.37 19.61
N ASP A 281 -11.93 -13.16 19.25
CA ASP A 281 -12.63 -12.81 18.03
C ASP A 281 -11.61 -12.60 16.90
N PRO A 282 -11.65 -13.41 15.81
CA PRO A 282 -10.72 -13.29 14.70
C PRO A 282 -10.77 -11.93 13.99
N GLU A 283 -11.95 -11.28 13.89
CA GLU A 283 -12.10 -9.97 13.26
C GLU A 283 -11.38 -8.89 14.08
N LYS A 284 -11.57 -8.91 15.39
CA LYS A 284 -10.89 -7.99 16.32
C LYS A 284 -9.38 -8.21 16.32
N HIS A 285 -8.92 -9.47 16.19
CA HIS A 285 -7.51 -9.78 16.05
C HIS A 285 -6.94 -9.19 14.75
N ASP A 286 -7.66 -9.33 13.65
CA ASP A 286 -7.24 -8.76 12.36
C ASP A 286 -7.26 -7.22 12.40
N GLU A 287 -8.28 -6.58 12.99
CA GLU A 287 -8.34 -5.13 13.18
C GLU A 287 -7.15 -4.62 14.02
N ALA A 288 -6.83 -5.29 15.12
CA ALA A 288 -5.74 -4.91 16.01
C ALA A 288 -4.34 -5.10 15.40
N THR A 289 -4.22 -5.89 14.35
CA THR A 289 -2.93 -6.27 13.75
C THR A 289 -2.79 -5.87 12.29
N LEU A 290 -3.67 -5.03 11.76
CA LEU A 290 -3.56 -4.53 10.39
C LEU A 290 -2.25 -3.75 10.21
N ILE A 291 -1.44 -4.18 9.25
CA ILE A 291 -0.19 -3.52 8.86
C ILE A 291 -0.40 -2.66 7.63
N GLU A 292 -1.10 -3.20 6.64
CA GLU A 292 -1.34 -2.51 5.39
C GLU A 292 -2.59 -3.04 4.68
N PHE A 293 -3.26 -2.14 4.04
CA PHE A 293 -4.38 -2.39 3.15
C PHE A 293 -4.19 -1.59 1.87
N TYR A 294 -4.35 -2.25 0.74
CA TYR A 294 -4.33 -1.63 -0.59
C TYR A 294 -5.46 -2.15 -1.44
N SER A 295 -6.12 -1.25 -2.16
CA SER A 295 -7.08 -1.65 -3.21
C SER A 295 -7.02 -0.71 -4.40
N TYR A 296 -7.23 -1.27 -5.58
CA TYR A 296 -7.28 -0.57 -6.86
C TYR A 296 -8.63 -0.84 -7.53
N SER A 297 -9.47 0.17 -7.60
CA SER A 297 -10.78 0.12 -8.25
C SER A 297 -10.87 1.08 -9.44
N SER A 298 -11.92 0.98 -10.23
CA SER A 298 -12.15 1.81 -11.41
C SER A 298 -10.97 1.83 -12.39
N VAL A 299 -10.23 0.70 -12.47
CA VAL A 299 -9.01 0.58 -13.29
C VAL A 299 -9.37 0.67 -14.77
N LYS A 300 -8.67 1.55 -15.49
CA LYS A 300 -8.79 1.73 -16.94
C LYS A 300 -7.41 1.71 -17.56
N PHE A 301 -7.17 0.77 -18.47
CA PHE A 301 -5.91 0.57 -19.16
C PHE A 301 -5.85 1.22 -20.53
N ARG A 302 -4.62 1.49 -21.03
CA ARG A 302 -4.34 1.92 -22.42
C ARG A 302 -5.06 3.20 -22.81
N LEU A 303 -4.94 4.21 -21.95
CA LEU A 303 -5.54 5.53 -22.14
C LEU A 303 -4.70 6.45 -23.02
N ASN A 304 -3.49 6.00 -23.41
CA ASN A 304 -2.51 6.80 -24.14
C ASN A 304 -2.11 8.07 -23.38
N LEU A 305 -1.80 7.92 -22.07
CA LEU A 305 -1.37 9.03 -21.25
C LEU A 305 -0.06 9.61 -21.80
N ILE A 306 -0.05 10.92 -22.00
CA ILE A 306 1.05 11.66 -22.62
C ILE A 306 1.95 12.32 -21.56
N ALA A 307 3.05 12.93 -21.97
CA ALA A 307 3.96 13.63 -21.05
C ALA A 307 3.26 14.76 -20.27
N ALA A 308 2.29 15.45 -20.87
CA ALA A 308 1.52 16.50 -20.22
C ALA A 308 0.67 16.01 -19.04
N ASP A 309 0.27 14.72 -19.04
CA ASP A 309 -0.43 14.11 -17.89
C ASP A 309 0.47 13.93 -16.67
N PHE A 310 1.79 14.04 -16.86
CA PHE A 310 2.80 13.91 -15.82
C PHE A 310 3.70 15.15 -15.73
N ASP A 311 3.19 16.31 -16.13
CA ASP A 311 3.87 17.60 -16.02
C ASP A 311 3.28 18.37 -14.84
N HIS A 312 4.14 18.81 -13.91
CA HIS A 312 3.71 19.68 -12.81
C HIS A 312 3.19 21.04 -13.29
N ALA A 313 3.47 21.40 -14.55
CA ALA A 313 2.92 22.59 -15.21
C ALA A 313 1.51 22.40 -15.78
N ASN A 314 0.93 21.20 -15.69
CA ASN A 314 -0.44 20.93 -16.09
C ASN A 314 -1.43 21.83 -15.33
N GLU A 315 -2.38 22.45 -16.06
CA GLU A 315 -3.28 23.46 -15.50
C GLU A 315 -4.28 22.91 -14.50
N ASP A 316 -4.59 21.61 -14.63
CA ASP A 316 -5.52 20.89 -13.75
C ASP A 316 -4.89 20.54 -12.39
N TYR A 317 -3.56 20.74 -12.22
CA TYR A 317 -2.83 20.35 -11.03
C TYR A 317 -2.53 21.55 -10.11
N GLY A 318 -2.49 21.28 -8.81
CA GLY A 318 -2.25 22.30 -7.79
C GLY A 318 -0.81 22.78 -7.67
N PHE A 319 0.15 22.19 -8.39
CA PHE A 319 1.58 22.50 -8.24
C PHE A 319 1.96 23.95 -8.63
N LYS A 320 1.16 24.62 -9.45
CA LYS A 320 1.45 25.98 -9.98
C LYS A 320 1.13 27.14 -9.06
N ARG A 321 0.51 26.92 -7.92
CA ARG A 321 0.17 28.01 -7.01
C ARG A 321 1.43 28.45 -6.25
N GLN A 322 2.15 29.38 -6.85
CA GLN A 322 3.18 30.19 -6.19
C GLN A 322 2.56 31.41 -5.53
#